data_cff3a702dab4c2d6dd7b901f17db35ba
#
_entry.id   cff3a702dab4c2d6dd7b901f17db35ba
#
_cell.length_a   1.000
_cell.length_b   1.000
_cell.length_c   1.000
_cell.angle_alpha   90.00
_cell.angle_beta   90.00
_cell.angle_gamma   90.00
#
_symmetry.space_group_name_H-M   'P 1'
#
loop_
_entity.id
_entity.type
_entity.pdbx_description
1 polymer ?
#
loop_
_entity_poly.entity_id
_entity_poly.type
_entity_poly.pdbx_seq_one_letter_code
_entity_poly.pdbx_strand_id
1 'polypeptide(L)'
;MLKGQLHTHTICSDGNLTPQEVADVYAGMGFDFLAFTDHDHLLKASYRETIAAVRSELLIFFGVELTVPCRKGYVHVSRIEGERECLHIFNHPADCGLSLRETLRCIAEVAERFPLDAVEATSHGFPTPLFDIPGIGYPRVAADDSHDLSGCGRGWVELDSIREKDAIILAIREGRFQNGHAGRSLAVSGNREPVVQFV
;
A
#
# COMPACT_ATOMS: atom_id res chain seq x y z
N MET A 1 -14.59 7.54 8.15
CA MET A 1 -13.65 6.57 7.53
C MET A 1 -12.27 7.20 7.55
N LEU A 2 -11.23 6.40 7.79
CA LEU A 2 -9.83 6.81 7.71
C LEU A 2 -9.28 6.48 6.32
N LYS A 3 -8.57 7.43 5.70
CA LYS A 3 -7.89 7.28 4.42
C LYS A 3 -6.40 7.13 4.66
N GLY A 4 -5.76 6.11 4.11
CA GLY A 4 -4.35 5.86 4.40
C GLY A 4 -3.52 5.27 3.28
N GLN A 5 -2.21 5.53 3.37
CA GLN A 5 -1.21 5.02 2.47
C GLN A 5 -0.33 3.98 3.18
N LEU A 6 -0.07 2.88 2.49
CA LEU A 6 0.64 1.72 3.06
C LEU A 6 2.01 1.45 2.42
N HIS A 7 2.36 2.15 1.33
CA HIS A 7 3.60 1.91 0.59
C HIS A 7 4.14 3.20 -0.01
N THR A 8 5.21 3.75 0.59
CA THR A 8 5.87 4.98 0.11
C THR A 8 7.37 4.94 0.36
N HIS A 9 8.13 5.53 -0.55
CA HIS A 9 9.58 5.67 -0.50
C HIS A 9 10.00 7.12 -0.32
N THR A 10 11.18 7.30 0.26
CA THR A 10 11.77 8.61 0.53
C THR A 10 13.25 8.64 0.12
N ILE A 11 13.91 9.78 0.31
CA ILE A 11 15.39 9.87 0.15
C ILE A 11 16.17 9.00 1.16
N CYS A 12 15.48 8.30 2.06
CA CYS A 12 16.12 7.30 2.94
C CYS A 12 16.47 6.01 2.20
N SER A 13 15.82 5.76 1.04
CA SER A 13 16.18 4.73 0.06
C SER A 13 16.37 5.35 -1.32
N ASP A 14 15.42 5.23 -2.20
CA ASP A 14 15.48 5.62 -3.62
C ASP A 14 14.36 6.58 -4.06
N GLY A 15 13.57 7.09 -3.12
CA GLY A 15 12.62 8.16 -3.37
C GLY A 15 13.29 9.53 -3.51
N ASN A 16 12.55 10.51 -4.03
CA ASN A 16 13.03 11.84 -4.33
C ASN A 16 12.63 12.92 -3.31
N LEU A 17 11.75 12.58 -2.37
CA LEU A 17 11.25 13.50 -1.34
C LEU A 17 11.78 13.09 0.04
N THR A 18 11.98 14.06 0.92
CA THR A 18 12.27 13.81 2.32
C THR A 18 11.03 13.20 3.01
N PRO A 19 11.18 12.46 4.13
CA PRO A 19 10.03 11.96 4.90
C PRO A 19 9.06 13.07 5.32
N GLN A 20 9.56 14.28 5.64
CA GLN A 20 8.70 15.41 5.97
C GLN A 20 7.87 15.88 4.77
N GLU A 21 8.50 16.05 3.59
CA GLU A 21 7.79 16.45 2.37
C GLU A 21 6.73 15.43 1.96
N VAL A 22 7.04 14.12 2.07
CA VAL A 22 6.05 13.07 1.81
C VAL A 22 4.86 13.19 2.77
N ALA A 23 5.11 13.34 4.07
CA ALA A 23 4.05 13.53 5.07
C ALA A 23 3.18 14.76 4.78
N ASP A 24 3.82 15.89 4.41
CA ASP A 24 3.11 17.14 4.09
C ASP A 24 2.22 16.98 2.83
N VAL A 25 2.70 16.25 1.82
CA VAL A 25 1.95 15.94 0.60
C VAL A 25 0.69 15.12 0.92
N TYR A 26 0.82 14.02 1.65
CA TYR A 26 -0.33 13.18 1.99
C TYR A 26 -1.29 13.87 2.97
N ALA A 27 -0.80 14.65 3.93
CA ALA A 27 -1.64 15.49 4.79
C ALA A 27 -2.46 16.49 3.96
N GLY A 28 -1.81 17.17 2.99
CA GLY A 28 -2.48 18.09 2.06
C GLY A 28 -3.52 17.43 1.16
N MET A 29 -3.41 16.12 0.92
CA MET A 29 -4.39 15.31 0.16
C MET A 29 -5.50 14.72 1.05
N GLY A 30 -5.54 15.07 2.36
CA GLY A 30 -6.57 14.63 3.30
C GLY A 30 -6.46 13.17 3.70
N PHE A 31 -5.25 12.62 3.75
CA PHE A 31 -5.00 11.31 4.37
C PHE A 31 -5.02 11.42 5.89
N ASP A 32 -5.29 10.31 6.58
CA ASP A 32 -5.31 10.20 8.04
C ASP A 32 -4.10 9.45 8.57
N PHE A 33 -3.52 8.54 7.78
CA PHE A 33 -2.34 7.78 8.14
C PHE A 33 -1.43 7.49 6.94
N LEU A 34 -0.15 7.28 7.25
CA LEU A 34 0.91 7.05 6.27
C LEU A 34 1.93 6.05 6.82
N ALA A 35 2.28 5.04 6.03
CA ALA A 35 3.41 4.15 6.30
C ALA A 35 4.59 4.51 5.40
N PHE A 36 5.76 4.75 6.00
CA PHE A 36 7.03 4.80 5.29
C PHE A 36 7.59 3.39 5.17
N THR A 37 7.96 2.98 3.96
CA THR A 37 8.39 1.61 3.66
C THR A 37 9.62 1.59 2.76
N ASP A 38 10.58 2.45 3.04
CA ASP A 38 11.86 2.52 2.32
C ASP A 38 12.55 1.14 2.23
N HIS A 39 13.27 0.86 1.14
CA HIS A 39 13.93 -0.41 0.87
C HIS A 39 15.00 -0.77 1.90
N ASP A 40 14.93 -1.98 2.46
CA ASP A 40 15.80 -2.48 3.53
C ASP A 40 17.29 -2.42 3.20
N HIS A 41 17.67 -2.76 1.98
CA HIS A 41 19.06 -2.83 1.52
C HIS A 41 19.69 -1.46 1.23
N LEU A 42 18.91 -0.38 1.21
CA LEU A 42 19.36 1.00 1.00
C LEU A 42 19.32 1.84 2.28
N LEU A 43 18.71 1.32 3.36
CA LEU A 43 18.50 2.09 4.58
C LEU A 43 19.80 2.52 5.25
N LYS A 44 19.82 3.77 5.69
CA LYS A 44 20.84 4.30 6.59
C LYS A 44 20.53 3.95 8.04
N ALA A 45 21.55 3.85 8.88
CA ALA A 45 21.38 3.56 10.33
C ALA A 45 20.44 4.56 11.05
N SER A 46 20.35 5.80 10.56
CA SER A 46 19.49 6.85 11.11
C SER A 46 18.02 6.79 10.64
N TYR A 47 17.61 5.81 9.84
CA TYR A 47 16.28 5.77 9.26
C TYR A 47 15.17 5.89 10.30
N ARG A 48 15.22 5.08 11.35
CA ARG A 48 14.20 5.10 12.42
C ARG A 48 14.10 6.45 13.11
N GLU A 49 15.23 7.07 13.43
CA GLU A 49 15.26 8.40 14.03
C GLU A 49 14.72 9.47 13.05
N THR A 50 15.04 9.32 11.76
CA THR A 50 14.58 10.24 10.73
C THR A 50 13.05 10.18 10.60
N ILE A 51 12.45 8.98 10.55
CA ILE A 51 10.98 8.83 10.52
C ILE A 51 10.34 9.33 11.83
N ALA A 52 10.95 9.04 12.99
CA ALA A 52 10.44 9.51 14.26
C ALA A 52 10.49 11.04 14.43
N ALA A 53 11.34 11.73 13.66
CA ALA A 53 11.44 13.18 13.67
C ALA A 53 10.37 13.89 12.82
N VAL A 54 9.64 13.17 11.96
CA VAL A 54 8.55 13.73 11.13
C VAL A 54 7.47 14.36 12.02
N ARG A 55 7.06 15.58 11.66
CA ARG A 55 5.98 16.31 12.33
C ARG A 55 4.79 16.41 11.40
N SER A 56 3.70 15.73 11.75
CA SER A 56 2.49 15.70 10.93
C SER A 56 1.26 15.45 11.80
N GLU A 57 0.09 15.84 11.29
CA GLU A 57 -1.20 15.41 11.83
C GLU A 57 -1.57 13.97 11.42
N LEU A 58 -0.83 13.39 10.46
CA LEU A 58 -1.00 11.99 10.07
C LEU A 58 -0.57 11.06 11.21
N LEU A 59 -1.25 9.93 11.32
CA LEU A 59 -0.75 8.80 12.11
C LEU A 59 0.38 8.12 11.32
N ILE A 60 1.62 8.37 11.71
CA ILE A 60 2.81 7.84 11.01
C ILE A 60 3.11 6.42 11.48
N PHE A 61 3.18 5.49 10.53
CA PHE A 61 3.72 4.16 10.73
C PHE A 61 5.18 4.10 10.28
N PHE A 62 6.00 3.49 11.13
CA PHE A 62 7.32 3.03 10.71
C PHE A 62 7.16 1.71 9.97
N GLY A 63 7.81 1.57 8.84
CA GLY A 63 7.84 0.33 8.08
C GLY A 63 9.14 0.22 7.28
N VAL A 64 9.28 -0.91 6.63
CA VAL A 64 10.41 -1.22 5.74
C VAL A 64 9.89 -2.14 4.64
N GLU A 65 10.29 -1.88 3.40
CA GLU A 65 10.11 -2.82 2.32
C GLU A 65 11.28 -3.80 2.28
N LEU A 66 10.99 -5.06 2.62
CA LEU A 66 11.97 -6.14 2.69
C LEU A 66 12.17 -6.77 1.33
N THR A 67 13.43 -6.99 0.93
CA THR A 67 13.80 -7.78 -0.25
C THR A 67 13.89 -9.26 0.13
N VAL A 68 12.90 -10.03 -0.27
CA VAL A 68 12.74 -11.44 0.12
C VAL A 68 13.10 -12.38 -1.02
N PRO A 69 14.14 -13.21 -0.91
CA PRO A 69 14.47 -14.21 -1.93
C PRO A 69 13.36 -15.25 -2.09
N CYS A 70 13.02 -15.57 -3.33
CA CYS A 70 12.15 -16.67 -3.73
C CYS A 70 12.77 -17.46 -4.88
N ARG A 71 12.17 -18.61 -5.28
CA ARG A 71 12.73 -19.48 -6.34
C ARG A 71 13.00 -18.78 -7.67
N LYS A 72 12.32 -17.68 -7.95
CA LYS A 72 12.39 -16.96 -9.24
C LYS A 72 13.16 -15.65 -9.14
N GLY A 73 13.89 -15.41 -8.07
CA GLY A 73 14.62 -14.19 -7.81
C GLY A 73 14.34 -13.62 -6.44
N TYR A 74 13.71 -12.47 -6.38
CA TYR A 74 13.26 -11.85 -5.15
C TYR A 74 11.89 -11.18 -5.36
N VAL A 75 11.20 -10.97 -4.27
CA VAL A 75 9.94 -10.23 -4.17
C VAL A 75 10.05 -9.23 -3.04
N HIS A 76 9.15 -8.28 -2.99
CA HIS A 76 9.11 -7.29 -1.93
C HIS A 76 7.96 -7.57 -0.95
N VAL A 77 8.24 -7.34 0.32
CA VAL A 77 7.26 -7.48 1.40
C VAL A 77 7.37 -6.27 2.30
N SER A 78 6.34 -5.43 2.36
CA SER A 78 6.27 -4.38 3.36
C SER A 78 6.03 -4.97 4.73
N ARG A 79 6.84 -4.56 5.70
CA ARG A 79 6.64 -4.78 7.13
C ARG A 79 6.36 -3.44 7.79
N ILE A 80 5.13 -3.27 8.30
CA ILE A 80 4.62 -2.02 8.89
C ILE A 80 4.36 -2.26 10.38
N GLU A 81 4.95 -1.42 11.24
CA GLU A 81 4.92 -1.60 12.69
C GLU A 81 3.77 -0.80 13.33
N GLY A 82 2.89 -1.48 14.04
CA GLY A 82 1.98 -0.91 15.04
C GLY A 82 2.68 -0.71 16.40
N GLU A 83 1.92 -0.74 17.48
CA GLU A 83 2.45 -0.73 18.83
C GLU A 83 2.75 -2.15 19.34
N ARG A 84 1.87 -3.10 19.02
CA ARG A 84 1.95 -4.54 19.36
C ARG A 84 1.80 -5.43 18.16
N GLU A 85 1.08 -4.93 17.13
CA GLU A 85 0.81 -5.63 15.89
C GLU A 85 1.86 -5.26 14.82
N CYS A 86 1.98 -6.13 13.81
CA CYS A 86 2.79 -5.87 12.64
C CYS A 86 2.02 -6.36 11.41
N LEU A 87 2.00 -5.55 10.36
CA LEU A 87 1.34 -5.86 9.09
C LEU A 87 2.40 -6.24 8.05
N HIS A 88 2.21 -7.39 7.38
CA HIS A 88 3.05 -7.80 6.27
C HIS A 88 2.23 -7.86 4.98
N ILE A 89 2.68 -7.11 3.99
CA ILE A 89 2.04 -7.01 2.67
C ILE A 89 3.00 -7.53 1.60
N PHE A 90 2.56 -8.50 0.80
CA PHE A 90 3.28 -8.89 -0.41
C PHE A 90 3.05 -7.80 -1.46
N ASN A 91 4.11 -7.07 -1.81
CA ASN A 91 4.02 -5.87 -2.64
C ASN A 91 3.93 -6.18 -4.13
N HIS A 92 3.26 -5.31 -4.88
CA HIS A 92 3.16 -5.16 -6.34
C HIS A 92 3.51 -6.45 -7.14
N PRO A 93 2.74 -7.54 -7.00
CA PRO A 93 3.03 -8.82 -7.69
C PRO A 93 3.11 -8.70 -9.21
N ALA A 94 2.52 -7.66 -9.80
CA ALA A 94 2.58 -7.37 -11.23
C ALA A 94 4.01 -7.06 -11.71
N ASP A 95 4.85 -6.49 -10.85
CA ASP A 95 6.19 -6.02 -11.21
C ASP A 95 7.24 -7.13 -11.09
N CYS A 96 6.87 -8.27 -10.50
CA CYS A 96 7.77 -9.43 -10.40
C CYS A 96 8.07 -10.13 -11.74
N GLY A 97 7.38 -9.76 -12.84
CA GLY A 97 7.56 -10.40 -14.16
C GLY A 97 7.16 -11.87 -14.19
N LEU A 98 6.33 -12.32 -13.23
CA LEU A 98 5.89 -13.70 -13.08
C LEU A 98 4.47 -13.91 -13.63
N SER A 99 4.20 -15.12 -14.12
CA SER A 99 2.82 -15.53 -14.38
C SER A 99 2.03 -15.60 -13.07
N LEU A 100 0.70 -15.46 -13.13
CA LEU A 100 -0.17 -15.60 -11.96
C LEU A 100 0.12 -16.88 -11.16
N ARG A 101 0.32 -18.02 -11.85
CA ARG A 101 0.63 -19.30 -11.21
C ARG A 101 1.96 -19.27 -10.45
N GLU A 102 2.97 -18.60 -10.99
CA GLU A 102 4.28 -18.45 -10.34
C GLU A 102 4.18 -17.49 -9.17
N THR A 103 3.44 -16.39 -9.32
CA THR A 103 3.18 -15.44 -8.24
C THR A 103 2.47 -16.11 -7.06
N LEU A 104 1.41 -16.92 -7.30
CA LEU A 104 0.74 -17.66 -6.24
C LEU A 104 1.68 -18.63 -5.49
N ARG A 105 2.65 -19.22 -6.20
CA ARG A 105 3.68 -20.06 -5.57
C ARG A 105 4.67 -19.23 -4.75
N CYS A 106 5.07 -18.06 -5.25
CA CYS A 106 5.92 -17.16 -4.48
C CYS A 106 5.22 -16.63 -3.23
N ILE A 107 3.94 -16.27 -3.31
CA ILE A 107 3.14 -15.88 -2.15
C ILE A 107 3.12 -17.00 -1.10
N ALA A 108 2.87 -18.25 -1.52
CA ALA A 108 2.87 -19.39 -0.61
C ALA A 108 4.25 -19.63 0.03
N GLU A 109 5.33 -19.54 -0.76
CA GLU A 109 6.72 -19.68 -0.28
C GLU A 109 7.10 -18.59 0.73
N VAL A 110 6.68 -17.35 0.49
CA VAL A 110 6.89 -16.22 1.41
C VAL A 110 6.07 -16.40 2.68
N ALA A 111 4.83 -16.89 2.57
CA ALA A 111 3.95 -17.13 3.72
C ALA A 111 4.47 -18.23 4.68
N GLU A 112 5.32 -19.14 4.21
CA GLU A 112 6.01 -20.10 5.09
C GLU A 112 7.06 -19.42 5.99
N ARG A 113 7.53 -18.23 5.63
CA ARG A 113 8.61 -17.50 6.30
C ARG A 113 8.14 -16.25 7.03
N PHE A 114 7.07 -15.64 6.54
CA PHE A 114 6.48 -14.40 7.06
C PHE A 114 4.97 -14.58 7.26
N PRO A 115 4.40 -14.02 8.35
CA PRO A 115 2.95 -14.01 8.56
C PRO A 115 2.30 -13.00 7.61
N LEU A 116 2.13 -13.35 6.31
CA LEU A 116 1.48 -12.45 5.35
C LEU A 116 0.04 -12.16 5.77
N ASP A 117 -0.32 -10.88 5.71
CA ASP A 117 -1.64 -10.37 6.09
C ASP A 117 -2.42 -9.85 4.88
N ALA A 118 -1.73 -9.34 3.85
CA ALA A 118 -2.36 -8.79 2.65
C ALA A 118 -1.44 -8.94 1.41
N VAL A 119 -2.01 -8.68 0.24
CA VAL A 119 -1.30 -8.59 -1.05
C VAL A 119 -1.66 -7.26 -1.70
N GLU A 120 -0.70 -6.57 -2.24
CA GLU A 120 -0.92 -5.34 -2.98
C GLU A 120 -1.49 -5.65 -4.37
N ALA A 121 -2.63 -5.02 -4.70
CA ALA A 121 -3.33 -5.19 -5.98
C ALA A 121 -3.10 -4.00 -6.93
N THR A 122 -2.04 -3.24 -6.68
CA THR A 122 -1.60 -2.11 -7.50
C THR A 122 -0.16 -2.29 -7.95
N SER A 123 0.24 -1.54 -8.97
CA SER A 123 1.62 -1.27 -9.38
C SER A 123 1.73 0.23 -9.56
N HIS A 124 2.60 0.88 -8.77
CA HIS A 124 2.73 2.35 -8.72
C HIS A 124 1.39 3.09 -8.60
N GLY A 125 0.48 2.55 -7.77
CA GLY A 125 -0.87 3.09 -7.55
C GLY A 125 -1.91 2.74 -8.63
N PHE A 126 -1.53 2.10 -9.72
CA PHE A 126 -2.46 1.68 -10.77
C PHE A 126 -3.01 0.27 -10.49
N PRO A 127 -4.35 0.07 -10.61
CA PRO A 127 -4.95 -1.24 -10.39
C PRO A 127 -4.37 -2.33 -11.30
N THR A 128 -4.11 -3.51 -10.73
CA THR A 128 -3.62 -4.69 -11.44
C THR A 128 -4.66 -5.82 -11.38
N PRO A 129 -5.68 -5.83 -12.27
CA PRO A 129 -6.83 -6.74 -12.17
C PRO A 129 -6.46 -8.22 -12.14
N LEU A 130 -5.33 -8.59 -12.74
CA LEU A 130 -4.83 -9.98 -12.72
C LEU A 130 -4.53 -10.45 -11.30
N PHE A 131 -4.14 -9.55 -10.40
CA PHE A 131 -3.79 -9.83 -9.01
C PHE A 131 -4.85 -9.36 -8.01
N ASP A 132 -5.95 -8.78 -8.48
CA ASP A 132 -7.13 -8.47 -7.67
C ASP A 132 -8.22 -9.54 -7.84
N ILE A 133 -7.88 -10.77 -7.49
CA ILE A 133 -8.75 -11.94 -7.64
C ILE A 133 -8.90 -12.72 -6.33
N PRO A 134 -10.08 -13.32 -6.06
CA PRO A 134 -10.30 -14.12 -4.84
C PRO A 134 -9.32 -15.28 -4.65
N GLY A 135 -8.77 -15.82 -5.75
CA GLY A 135 -7.82 -16.94 -5.71
C GLY A 135 -6.49 -16.65 -5.02
N ILE A 136 -6.19 -15.38 -4.70
CA ILE A 136 -4.99 -15.01 -3.92
C ILE A 136 -5.12 -15.39 -2.45
N GLY A 137 -6.34 -15.41 -1.90
CA GLY A 137 -6.60 -15.88 -0.53
C GLY A 137 -6.24 -14.90 0.58
N TYR A 138 -5.76 -13.71 0.26
CA TYR A 138 -5.45 -12.61 1.20
C TYR A 138 -6.28 -11.36 0.87
N PRO A 139 -6.52 -10.46 1.83
CA PRO A 139 -6.99 -9.11 1.56
C PRO A 139 -6.10 -8.42 0.52
N ARG A 140 -6.71 -7.69 -0.42
CA ARG A 140 -5.99 -7.02 -1.53
C ARG A 140 -6.06 -5.52 -1.33
N VAL A 141 -4.93 -4.92 -0.96
CA VAL A 141 -4.79 -3.49 -0.68
C VAL A 141 -4.34 -2.73 -1.91
N ALA A 142 -4.78 -1.48 -2.02
CA ALA A 142 -4.19 -0.52 -2.95
C ALA A 142 -3.18 0.35 -2.21
N ALA A 143 -2.04 0.59 -2.85
CA ALA A 143 -1.02 1.50 -2.38
C ALA A 143 -0.30 2.15 -3.57
N ASP A 144 0.47 3.21 -3.31
CA ASP A 144 1.07 4.03 -4.36
C ASP A 144 2.42 3.50 -4.85
N ASP A 145 3.20 2.93 -3.94
CA ASP A 145 4.63 2.69 -4.19
C ASP A 145 5.30 3.97 -4.74
N SER A 146 5.01 5.10 -4.07
CA SER A 146 5.41 6.42 -4.57
C SER A 146 6.88 6.70 -4.25
N HIS A 147 7.63 7.12 -5.28
CA HIS A 147 9.03 7.53 -5.19
C HIS A 147 9.21 9.03 -5.43
N ASP A 148 8.18 9.70 -5.93
CA ASP A 148 8.18 11.12 -6.22
C ASP A 148 6.78 11.74 -6.03
N LEU A 149 6.69 13.07 -6.16
CA LEU A 149 5.44 13.80 -6.00
C LEU A 149 4.34 13.33 -6.97
N SER A 150 4.71 12.94 -8.18
CA SER A 150 3.75 12.52 -9.21
C SER A 150 3.14 11.14 -8.91
N GLY A 151 3.82 10.34 -8.09
CA GLY A 151 3.36 9.02 -7.63
C GLY A 151 2.35 9.10 -6.49
N CYS A 152 2.37 10.17 -5.70
CA CYS A 152 1.56 10.28 -4.50
C CYS A 152 0.06 10.37 -4.78
N GLY A 153 -0.75 9.66 -4.00
CA GLY A 153 -2.22 9.73 -4.00
C GLY A 153 -2.90 9.01 -5.17
N ARG A 154 -2.25 8.06 -5.83
CA ARG A 154 -2.84 7.28 -6.93
C ARG A 154 -3.69 6.11 -6.45
N GLY A 155 -3.26 5.40 -5.40
CA GLY A 155 -3.96 4.27 -4.81
C GLY A 155 -3.87 4.31 -3.28
N TRP A 156 -4.95 4.00 -2.57
CA TRP A 156 -5.01 4.04 -1.10
C TRP A 156 -6.05 3.09 -0.54
N VAL A 157 -6.06 2.93 0.76
CA VAL A 157 -7.13 2.23 1.48
C VAL A 157 -7.99 3.22 2.26
N GLU A 158 -9.30 2.92 2.35
CA GLU A 158 -10.27 3.61 3.20
C GLU A 158 -10.92 2.60 4.14
N LEU A 159 -10.93 2.88 5.44
CA LEU A 159 -11.45 1.94 6.43
C LEU A 159 -12.19 2.64 7.58
N ASP A 160 -13.15 1.94 8.16
CA ASP A 160 -13.84 2.37 9.36
C ASP A 160 -13.16 1.74 10.58
N SER A 161 -12.35 2.54 11.27
CA SER A 161 -11.60 2.14 12.46
C SER A 161 -11.38 3.34 13.36
N ILE A 162 -11.05 3.10 14.62
CA ILE A 162 -10.45 4.13 15.47
C ILE A 162 -9.04 4.44 14.95
N ARG A 163 -8.59 5.67 15.19
CA ARG A 163 -7.29 6.18 14.69
C ARG A 163 -6.14 5.73 15.61
N GLU A 164 -5.95 4.42 15.67
CA GLU A 164 -4.88 3.74 16.42
C GLU A 164 -4.20 2.72 15.51
N LYS A 165 -2.87 2.61 15.61
CA LYS A 165 -2.06 1.78 14.72
C LYS A 165 -2.51 0.32 14.68
N ASP A 166 -2.65 -0.30 15.84
CA ASP A 166 -3.01 -1.71 15.93
C ASP A 166 -4.44 -1.97 15.41
N ALA A 167 -5.37 -1.04 15.65
CA ALA A 167 -6.74 -1.15 15.15
C ALA A 167 -6.81 -1.06 13.62
N ILE A 168 -5.99 -0.19 13.01
CA ILE A 168 -5.86 -0.07 11.55
C ILE A 168 -5.27 -1.36 10.98
N ILE A 169 -4.19 -1.89 11.56
CA ILE A 169 -3.56 -3.16 11.14
C ILE A 169 -4.58 -4.31 11.18
N LEU A 170 -5.31 -4.46 12.28
CA LEU A 170 -6.33 -5.49 12.43
C LEU A 170 -7.46 -5.34 11.41
N ALA A 171 -7.90 -4.11 11.12
CA ALA A 171 -8.92 -3.87 10.10
C ALA A 171 -8.45 -4.30 8.70
N ILE A 172 -7.19 -4.02 8.36
CA ILE A 172 -6.60 -4.44 7.07
C ILE A 172 -6.48 -5.97 7.00
N ARG A 173 -5.98 -6.60 8.04
CA ARG A 173 -5.84 -8.07 8.15
C ARG A 173 -7.18 -8.80 8.00
N GLU A 174 -8.25 -8.21 8.50
CA GLU A 174 -9.62 -8.75 8.41
C GLU A 174 -10.33 -8.37 7.10
N GLY A 175 -9.69 -7.62 6.20
CA GLY A 175 -10.30 -7.18 4.95
C GLY A 175 -11.41 -6.13 5.11
N ARG A 176 -11.45 -5.42 6.26
CA ARG A 176 -12.43 -4.38 6.58
C ARG A 176 -11.99 -3.00 6.06
N PHE A 177 -11.84 -2.90 4.76
CA PHE A 177 -11.46 -1.65 4.06
C PHE A 177 -11.99 -1.65 2.62
N GLN A 178 -11.88 -0.52 1.98
CA GLN A 178 -12.13 -0.33 0.55
C GLN A 178 -10.88 0.28 -0.10
N ASN A 179 -10.62 -0.08 -1.36
CA ASN A 179 -9.56 0.53 -2.15
C ASN A 179 -10.07 1.77 -2.86
N GLY A 180 -9.34 2.88 -2.75
CA GLY A 180 -9.53 4.10 -3.52
C GLY A 180 -8.45 4.27 -4.58
N HIS A 181 -8.79 4.95 -5.68
CA HIS A 181 -7.86 5.25 -6.77
C HIS A 181 -8.12 6.63 -7.36
N ALA A 182 -7.06 7.37 -7.67
CA ALA A 182 -7.17 8.63 -8.38
C ALA A 182 -7.84 8.44 -9.75
N GLY A 183 -8.73 9.36 -10.13
CA GLY A 183 -9.42 9.32 -11.43
C GLY A 183 -10.65 8.40 -11.51
N ARG A 184 -10.98 7.61 -10.48
CA ARG A 184 -12.31 7.00 -10.33
C ARG A 184 -13.23 7.95 -9.57
N SER A 185 -13.79 8.94 -10.29
CA SER A 185 -15.03 9.56 -9.84
C SER A 185 -16.06 8.45 -9.69
N LEU A 186 -16.59 8.24 -8.48
CA LEU A 186 -17.74 7.39 -8.25
C LEU A 186 -18.85 7.93 -9.17
N ALA A 187 -19.18 7.22 -10.23
CA ALA A 187 -20.39 7.47 -10.98
C ALA A 187 -21.53 7.23 -9.99
N VAL A 188 -22.07 8.32 -9.44
CA VAL A 188 -23.34 8.31 -8.75
C VAL A 188 -24.34 7.70 -9.73
N SER A 189 -24.88 6.53 -9.38
CA SER A 189 -25.92 5.85 -10.11
C SER A 189 -27.17 6.74 -10.16
N GLY A 190 -27.21 7.60 -11.17
CA GLY A 190 -28.40 8.32 -11.60
C GLY A 190 -28.99 7.58 -12.77
N ASN A 191 -30.06 6.83 -12.55
CA ASN A 191 -30.96 6.31 -13.57
C ASN A 191 -31.30 7.43 -14.55
N ARG A 192 -30.75 7.37 -15.77
CA ARG A 192 -31.34 8.01 -16.95
C ARG A 192 -31.33 6.98 -18.06
N GLU A 193 -32.52 6.49 -18.39
CA GLU A 193 -32.79 5.71 -19.58
C GLU A 193 -32.34 6.50 -20.82
N PRO A 194 -31.75 5.85 -21.83
CA PRO A 194 -31.42 6.50 -23.09
C PRO A 194 -32.73 6.68 -23.87
N VAL A 195 -33.12 7.93 -24.12
CA VAL A 195 -34.16 8.26 -25.13
C VAL A 195 -33.51 8.07 -26.49
N VAL A 196 -33.89 7.00 -27.17
CA VAL A 196 -33.57 6.81 -28.60
C VAL A 196 -34.53 7.67 -29.40
N GLN A 197 -34.08 8.77 -29.99
CA GLN A 197 -34.80 9.45 -31.05
C GLN A 197 -34.28 8.94 -32.40
N PHE A 198 -35.16 8.26 -33.13
CA PHE A 198 -34.98 7.99 -34.54
C PHE A 198 -35.37 9.26 -35.35
N VAL A 199 -34.46 9.69 -36.22
CA VAL A 199 -34.75 10.48 -37.42
C VAL A 199 -34.02 9.82 -38.56
#